data_9808118852f432a3fb01716c59ec9664
#
_entry.id   9808118852f432a3fb01716c59ec9664
#
_cell.length_a   1.000
_cell.length_b   1.000
_cell.length_c   1.000
_cell.angle_alpha   90.00
_cell.angle_beta   90.00
_cell.angle_gamma   90.00
#
_symmetry.space_group_name_H-M   'P 1'
#
loop_
_entity.id
_entity.type
_entity.pdbx_description
1 polymer ?
#
loop_
_entity_poly.entity_id
_entity_poly.type
_entity_poly.pdbx_seq_one_letter_code
_entity_poly.pdbx_strand_id
1 'polypeptide(L)'
;MSKTLFHDEFGAKKILLSVGDNEVLESYYHETLGALERYDRENDTQYLELLRRYLELDGSVQALADAVYVHRNTINYQLNKIKKILGRDFSGLQSRFELILAYQVWELL
;
A
#
# COMPACT_ATOMS: atom_id res chain seq x y z
N MET A 1 15.85 -12.17 -3.17
CA MET A 1 14.96 -11.99 -2.34
C MET A 1 14.42 -10.66 -2.47
N SER A 2 13.33 -10.57 -2.23
CA SER A 2 12.76 -9.41 -2.37
C SER A 2 13.16 -8.57 -1.34
N LYS A 3 13.87 -7.63 -1.65
CA LYS A 3 14.06 -6.70 -0.76
C LYS A 3 12.98 -5.88 -0.84
N THR A 4 12.42 -5.75 0.09
CA THR A 4 11.24 -5.08 0.04
C THR A 4 11.44 -3.75 -0.58
N LEU A 5 10.46 -3.36 -1.33
CA LEU A 5 10.42 -2.05 -1.90
C LEU A 5 10.26 -0.98 -0.85
N PHE A 6 9.99 -1.38 0.40
CA PHE A 6 9.74 -0.45 1.47
C PHE A 6 10.97 -0.25 2.37
N HIS A 7 12.03 -1.02 2.11
CA HIS A 7 13.23 -0.86 2.90
C HIS A 7 14.35 -0.27 2.11
N ASP A 8 14.03 0.48 1.07
CA ASP A 8 15.02 1.12 0.24
C ASP A 8 15.64 2.26 1.04
N GLU A 9 16.88 2.12 1.37
CA GLU A 9 17.57 3.16 2.12
C GLU A 9 18.07 4.26 1.22
N PHE A 10 17.93 4.09 -0.09
CA PHE A 10 18.44 5.08 -1.01
C PHE A 10 17.30 5.51 -1.91
N GLY A 11 17.24 5.36 -3.07
CA GLY A 11 16.21 5.49 -4.05
C GLY A 11 15.08 6.46 -3.71
N ALA A 12 13.87 5.92 -3.66
CA ALA A 12 12.67 6.74 -3.59
C ALA A 12 12.61 7.64 -2.38
N LYS A 13 12.97 7.13 -1.20
CA LYS A 13 12.93 7.97 -0.01
C LYS A 13 13.86 9.14 -0.08
N LYS A 14 15.03 8.93 -0.65
CA LYS A 14 16.00 10.00 -0.79
C LYS A 14 15.45 11.11 -1.69
N ILE A 15 14.81 10.72 -2.78
CA ILE A 15 14.21 11.67 -3.69
C ILE A 15 13.06 12.41 -3.00
N LEU A 16 12.22 11.67 -2.27
CA LEU A 16 11.09 12.26 -1.59
C LEU A 16 11.53 13.27 -0.53
N LEU A 17 12.60 12.96 0.18
CA LEU A 17 13.10 13.88 1.19
C LEU A 17 13.58 15.18 0.57
N SER A 18 14.02 15.15 -0.67
CA SER A 18 14.51 16.34 -1.33
C SER A 18 13.40 17.24 -1.85
N VAL A 19 12.16 16.75 -1.87
CA VAL A 19 11.04 17.57 -2.33
C VAL A 19 10.85 18.79 -1.45
N GLY A 20 10.96 18.61 -0.14
CA GLY A 20 10.90 19.75 0.77
C GLY A 20 9.54 20.40 0.94
N ASP A 21 8.49 19.84 0.36
CA ASP A 21 7.15 20.39 0.45
C ASP A 21 6.21 19.32 0.99
N ASN A 22 5.95 19.38 2.28
CA ASN A 22 5.10 18.39 2.93
C ASN A 22 3.67 18.42 2.42
N GLU A 23 3.19 19.56 1.96
CA GLU A 23 1.83 19.63 1.44
C GLU A 23 1.67 18.77 0.19
N VAL A 24 2.68 18.77 -0.69
CA VAL A 24 2.63 17.94 -1.88
C VAL A 24 2.61 16.47 -1.49
N LEU A 25 3.46 16.08 -0.55
CA LEU A 25 3.53 14.70 -0.11
C LEU A 25 2.24 14.25 0.56
N GLU A 26 1.70 15.09 1.43
CA GLU A 26 0.45 14.76 2.11
C GLU A 26 -0.70 14.64 1.14
N SER A 27 -0.75 15.55 0.18
CA SER A 27 -1.81 15.53 -0.83
C SER A 27 -1.76 14.25 -1.63
N TYR A 28 -0.56 13.85 -2.04
CA TYR A 28 -0.40 12.61 -2.78
C TYR A 28 -0.87 11.40 -1.97
N TYR A 29 -0.45 11.33 -0.71
CA TYR A 29 -0.84 10.23 0.14
C TYR A 29 -2.37 10.18 0.30
N HIS A 30 -2.98 11.31 0.57
CA HIS A 30 -4.42 11.33 0.79
C HIS A 30 -5.20 10.99 -0.46
N GLU A 31 -4.73 11.40 -1.63
CA GLU A 31 -5.39 11.06 -2.87
C GLU A 31 -5.25 9.59 -3.19
N THR A 32 -4.19 8.95 -2.75
CA THR A 32 -3.91 7.58 -3.13
C THR A 32 -4.41 6.57 -2.10
N LEU A 33 -4.14 6.81 -0.83
CA LEU A 33 -4.47 5.85 0.23
C LEU A 33 -5.41 6.39 1.29
N GLY A 34 -5.78 7.67 1.21
CA GLY A 34 -6.58 8.29 2.27
C GLY A 34 -7.92 7.63 2.48
N ALA A 35 -8.58 7.20 1.41
CA ALA A 35 -9.88 6.54 1.53
C ALA A 35 -9.77 5.23 2.31
N LEU A 36 -8.67 4.49 2.11
CA LEU A 36 -8.47 3.24 2.81
C LEU A 36 -8.16 3.48 4.29
N GLU A 37 -7.36 4.48 4.57
CA GLU A 37 -7.06 4.84 5.95
C GLU A 37 -8.33 5.22 6.70
N ARG A 38 -9.17 6.02 6.06
CA ARG A 38 -10.44 6.43 6.65
C ARG A 38 -11.36 5.25 6.87
N TYR A 39 -11.42 4.32 5.90
CA TYR A 39 -12.24 3.13 6.04
C TYR A 39 -11.80 2.31 7.24
N ASP A 40 -10.49 2.12 7.40
CA ASP A 40 -9.97 1.35 8.54
C ASP A 40 -10.36 1.99 9.86
N ARG A 41 -10.29 3.31 9.93
CA ARG A 41 -10.61 4.01 11.17
C ARG A 41 -12.09 3.88 11.52
N GLU A 42 -12.94 3.88 10.49
CA GLU A 42 -14.39 3.84 10.70
C GLU A 42 -14.91 2.42 10.90
N ASN A 43 -14.19 1.42 10.44
CA ASN A 43 -14.67 0.05 10.45
C ASN A 43 -13.81 -0.91 11.26
N ASP A 44 -12.81 -0.38 11.94
CA ASP A 44 -11.93 -1.18 12.80
C ASP A 44 -11.30 -2.33 12.01
N THR A 45 -10.84 -2.03 10.82
CA THR A 45 -10.13 -2.99 9.97
C THR A 45 -8.67 -2.59 9.85
N GLN A 46 -7.86 -3.47 9.24
CA GLN A 46 -6.44 -3.22 9.03
C GLN A 46 -6.08 -3.42 7.56
N TYR A 47 -6.90 -2.87 6.71
CA TYR A 47 -6.71 -3.04 5.27
C TYR A 47 -5.49 -2.28 4.73
N LEU A 48 -5.15 -1.17 5.35
CA LEU A 48 -3.96 -0.42 4.92
C LEU A 48 -2.71 -1.29 5.09
N GLU A 49 -2.61 -1.97 6.23
CA GLU A 49 -1.48 -2.85 6.48
C GLU A 49 -1.53 -4.09 5.59
N LEU A 50 -2.72 -4.63 5.34
CA LEU A 50 -2.86 -5.80 4.48
C LEU A 50 -2.39 -5.50 3.07
N LEU A 51 -2.79 -4.35 2.52
CA LEU A 51 -2.36 -3.96 1.19
C LEU A 51 -0.86 -3.78 1.13
N ARG A 52 -0.28 -3.17 2.16
CA ARG A 52 1.16 -2.98 2.20
C ARG A 52 1.88 -4.32 2.12
N ARG A 53 1.44 -5.30 2.91
CA ARG A 53 2.06 -6.62 2.90
C ARG A 53 1.89 -7.32 1.56
N TYR A 54 0.73 -7.13 0.94
CA TYR A 54 0.49 -7.69 -0.37
C TYR A 54 1.51 -7.16 -1.37
N LEU A 55 1.77 -5.87 -1.34
CA LEU A 55 2.74 -5.26 -2.24
C LEU A 55 4.16 -5.71 -1.92
N GLU A 56 4.48 -5.85 -0.64
CA GLU A 56 5.80 -6.33 -0.23
C GLU A 56 6.06 -7.75 -0.69
N LEU A 57 5.00 -8.54 -0.85
CA LEU A 57 5.10 -9.92 -1.31
C LEU A 57 4.86 -10.03 -2.82
N ASP A 58 5.13 -8.94 -3.52
CA ASP A 58 5.07 -8.87 -4.98
C ASP A 58 3.70 -9.21 -5.55
N GLY A 59 2.66 -8.96 -4.81
CA GLY A 59 1.30 -9.18 -5.28
C GLY A 59 0.87 -10.64 -5.28
N SER A 60 1.49 -11.47 -4.45
CA SER A 60 1.13 -12.88 -4.38
C SER A 60 0.07 -13.10 -3.31
N VAL A 61 -1.12 -13.48 -3.73
CA VAL A 61 -2.21 -13.80 -2.81
C VAL A 61 -1.81 -14.98 -1.92
N GLN A 62 -1.19 -16.00 -2.51
CA GLN A 62 -0.84 -17.18 -1.74
C GLN A 62 0.22 -16.85 -0.69
N ALA A 63 1.23 -16.07 -1.06
CA ALA A 63 2.26 -15.69 -0.10
C ALA A 63 1.66 -14.86 1.03
N LEU A 64 0.73 -13.97 0.72
CA LEU A 64 0.08 -13.18 1.74
C LEU A 64 -0.77 -14.05 2.66
N ALA A 65 -1.55 -14.96 2.07
CA ALA A 65 -2.40 -15.85 2.87
C ALA A 65 -1.54 -16.67 3.84
N ASP A 66 -0.42 -17.18 3.36
CA ASP A 66 0.49 -17.94 4.21
C ASP A 66 1.08 -17.08 5.31
N ALA A 67 1.44 -15.85 4.99
CA ALA A 67 2.10 -14.97 5.95
C ALA A 67 1.17 -14.55 7.08
N VAL A 68 -0.12 -14.39 6.80
CA VAL A 68 -1.06 -13.92 7.82
C VAL A 68 -1.96 -15.05 8.35
N TYR A 69 -1.73 -16.30 7.90
CA TYR A 69 -2.45 -17.47 8.37
C TYR A 69 -3.95 -17.37 8.12
N VAL A 70 -4.31 -16.92 6.92
CA VAL A 70 -5.70 -16.78 6.52
C VAL A 70 -5.86 -17.48 5.17
N HIS A 71 -7.01 -18.10 4.97
CA HIS A 71 -7.26 -18.80 3.71
C HIS A 71 -7.24 -17.81 2.55
N ARG A 72 -6.72 -18.25 1.39
CA ARG A 72 -6.56 -17.35 0.26
C ARG A 72 -7.90 -16.81 -0.26
N ASN A 73 -9.00 -17.53 -0.08
CA ASN A 73 -10.30 -17.01 -0.49
C ASN A 73 -10.68 -15.78 0.32
N THR A 74 -10.36 -15.79 1.61
CA THR A 74 -10.60 -14.63 2.46
C THR A 74 -9.73 -13.46 2.03
N ILE A 75 -8.47 -13.74 1.69
CA ILE A 75 -7.57 -12.69 1.21
C ILE A 75 -8.11 -12.08 -0.08
N ASN A 76 -8.56 -12.92 -1.01
CA ASN A 76 -9.13 -12.42 -2.26
C ASN A 76 -10.34 -11.52 -2.00
N TYR A 77 -11.20 -11.93 -1.07
CA TYR A 77 -12.36 -11.12 -0.71
C TYR A 77 -11.92 -9.76 -0.17
N GLN A 78 -10.93 -9.76 0.72
CA GLN A 78 -10.46 -8.52 1.34
C GLN A 78 -9.78 -7.61 0.32
N LEU A 79 -8.97 -8.19 -0.57
CA LEU A 79 -8.31 -7.40 -1.61
C LEU A 79 -9.34 -6.79 -2.58
N ASN A 80 -10.38 -7.55 -2.92
CA ASN A 80 -11.44 -7.00 -3.77
C ASN A 80 -12.16 -5.85 -3.08
N LYS A 81 -12.35 -5.96 -1.78
CA LYS A 81 -12.94 -4.86 -1.02
C LYS A 81 -12.05 -3.62 -1.05
N ILE A 82 -10.75 -3.83 -0.88
CA ILE A 82 -9.80 -2.73 -0.93
C ILE A 82 -9.84 -2.05 -2.30
N LYS A 83 -9.92 -2.83 -3.37
CA LYS A 83 -10.01 -2.25 -4.71
C LYS A 83 -11.23 -1.35 -4.85
N LYS A 84 -12.36 -1.78 -4.26
CA LYS A 84 -13.56 -0.96 -4.33
C LYS A 84 -13.41 0.32 -3.52
N ILE A 85 -12.82 0.23 -2.35
CA ILE A 85 -12.63 1.41 -1.50
C ILE A 85 -11.74 2.41 -2.20
N LEU A 86 -10.67 1.94 -2.81
CA LEU A 86 -9.70 2.83 -3.46
C LEU A 86 -10.11 3.22 -4.88
N GLY A 87 -11.04 2.48 -5.47
CA GLY A 87 -11.45 2.75 -6.83
C GLY A 87 -10.37 2.46 -7.85
N ARG A 88 -9.48 1.50 -7.54
CA ARG A 88 -8.42 1.15 -8.47
C ARG A 88 -8.03 -0.31 -8.31
N ASP A 89 -7.41 -0.82 -9.36
CA ASP A 89 -6.89 -2.16 -9.40
C ASP A 89 -5.42 -2.13 -8.99
N PHE A 90 -4.85 -3.30 -8.69
CA PHE A 90 -3.44 -3.43 -8.32
C PHE A 90 -2.66 -4.25 -9.34
N SER A 91 -3.26 -4.63 -10.46
CA SER A 91 -2.63 -5.61 -11.32
C SER A 91 -1.61 -5.02 -12.27
N GLY A 92 -1.68 -3.74 -12.54
CA GLY A 92 -0.75 -3.11 -13.47
C GLY A 92 0.47 -2.55 -12.76
N LEU A 93 1.57 -2.48 -13.49
CA LEU A 93 2.80 -1.95 -12.94
C LEU A 93 2.64 -0.50 -12.49
N GLN A 94 1.96 0.30 -13.30
CA GLN A 94 1.77 1.72 -12.98
C GLN A 94 1.00 1.87 -11.67
N SER A 95 -0.09 1.13 -11.51
CA SER A 95 -0.90 1.24 -10.32
C SER A 95 -0.13 0.80 -9.08
N ARG A 96 0.62 -0.30 -9.20
CA ARG A 96 1.40 -0.79 -8.08
C ARG A 96 2.50 0.19 -7.70
N PHE A 97 3.13 0.80 -8.70
CA PHE A 97 4.15 1.81 -8.43
C PHE A 97 3.57 2.98 -7.66
N GLU A 98 2.40 3.45 -8.05
CA GLU A 98 1.77 4.58 -7.39
C GLU A 98 1.41 4.26 -5.94
N LEU A 99 0.93 3.04 -5.70
CA LEU A 99 0.62 2.64 -4.33
C LEU A 99 1.88 2.52 -3.48
N ILE A 100 2.93 1.91 -4.03
CA ILE A 100 4.18 1.77 -3.31
C ILE A 100 4.74 3.14 -2.96
N LEU A 101 4.67 4.07 -3.91
CA LEU A 101 5.15 5.43 -3.66
C LEU A 101 4.36 6.08 -2.53
N ALA A 102 3.04 5.85 -2.49
CA ALA A 102 2.22 6.42 -1.43
C ALA A 102 2.62 5.88 -0.06
N TYR A 103 2.96 4.59 0.04
CA TYR A 103 3.45 4.04 1.30
C TYR A 103 4.80 4.63 1.68
N GLN A 104 5.67 4.88 0.70
CA GLN A 104 6.95 5.53 0.99
C GLN A 104 6.71 6.92 1.56
N VAL A 105 5.78 7.67 0.96
CA VAL A 105 5.42 8.98 1.47
C VAL A 105 4.87 8.88 2.90
N TRP A 106 4.00 7.90 3.12
CA TRP A 106 3.38 7.72 4.43
C TRP A 106 4.45 7.53 5.52
N GLU A 107 5.51 6.81 5.21
CA GLU A 107 6.58 6.59 6.18
C GLU A 107 7.34 7.87 6.52
N LEU A 108 7.26 8.88 5.68
CA LEU A 108 7.94 10.16 5.91
C LEU A 108 7.07 11.16 6.65
N LEU A 109 5.78 10.90 6.70
CA LEU A 109 4.86 11.80 7.39
C LEU A 109 4.78 11.43 8.86
#